data_31b2ab28a1e297dcb45cb0d910b85f52
#
_entry.id   31b2ab28a1e297dcb45cb0d910b85f52
#
_cell.length_a   1.000
_cell.length_b   1.000
_cell.length_c   1.000
_cell.angle_alpha   90.00
_cell.angle_beta   90.00
_cell.angle_gamma   90.00
#
_symmetry.space_group_name_H-M   'P 1'
#
loop_
_entity.id
_entity.type
_entity.pdbx_description
1 polymer ?
#
loop_
_entity_poly.entity_id
_entity_poly.type
_entity_poly.pdbx_seq_one_letter_code
_entity_poly.pdbx_strand_id
1 'polypeptide(L)'
;MADKIGTDEYGEILIYQTDDGQTNIEVKIEDDTVWLTQQQMSELFETSRTNVVEHIKHIYEDGELDEISTCRNFRQVRKEGNREVTRQIPHYNLDMIISLGYRIKSVIATRFRQWATQRLKEYMIKGFTIDDERLKGNGGGNYWKELLDRIRDIRSSEKVLYRQVLDLYATSVDYNPHSEESVRFFKIVQNKLHYAAHGHTAAEVIYQRADAEKPFMGLTSFSGELPALKDIGIAKNYLEENELKVLNNLVSGYFDLAEINAIEHKPMYMDDYVKQLDSVLSSGNRKLLTGAGSVSHKQALEKAKSEYRKYQEITLTPVEKAYLESIKEVSKEVKRR
;
A
#
# COMPACT_ATOMS: atom_id res chain seq x y z
N MET A 1 -11.83 -2.00 28.57
CA MET A 1 -12.30 -0.61 28.35
C MET A 1 -11.09 0.28 28.58
N ALA A 2 -10.52 0.83 27.52
CA ALA A 2 -9.44 1.79 27.66
C ALA A 2 -10.08 3.17 27.91
N ASP A 3 -9.91 3.70 29.12
CA ASP A 3 -10.34 5.04 29.46
C ASP A 3 -9.48 6.06 28.72
N LYS A 4 -10.12 6.90 27.90
CA LYS A 4 -9.48 8.06 27.30
C LYS A 4 -9.17 9.09 28.40
N ILE A 5 -7.90 9.23 28.72
CA ILE A 5 -7.40 10.38 29.48
C ILE A 5 -6.94 11.42 28.48
N GLY A 6 -7.46 12.62 28.65
CA GLY A 6 -7.46 13.82 27.83
C GLY A 6 -6.27 14.08 26.90
N THR A 7 -6.59 14.72 25.78
CA THR A 7 -5.65 15.36 24.86
C THR A 7 -5.01 16.57 25.55
N ASP A 8 -3.83 16.37 26.11
CA ASP A 8 -2.94 17.47 26.47
C ASP A 8 -2.04 17.83 25.27
N GLU A 9 -1.39 19.00 25.33
CA GLU A 9 -0.42 19.53 24.33
C GLU A 9 0.74 18.58 24.00
N TYR A 10 0.70 17.31 24.41
CA TYR A 10 1.81 16.34 24.43
C TYR A 10 1.54 15.02 23.69
N GLY A 11 0.54 14.93 22.84
CA GLY A 11 0.24 13.74 22.07
C GLY A 11 -0.72 12.76 22.79
N GLU A 12 -1.13 11.71 22.08
CA GLU A 12 -2.06 10.70 22.58
C GLU A 12 -1.32 9.72 23.52
N ILE A 13 -1.80 9.57 24.75
CA ILE A 13 -1.26 8.60 25.69
C ILE A 13 -2.05 7.29 25.56
N LEU A 14 -1.38 6.20 25.19
CA LEU A 14 -1.95 4.86 25.20
C LEU A 14 -1.39 4.08 26.40
N ILE A 15 -2.26 3.29 27.02
CA ILE A 15 -1.82 2.31 28.04
C ILE A 15 -1.55 1.00 27.30
N TYR A 16 -0.28 0.60 27.24
CA TYR A 16 0.10 -0.71 26.76
C TYR A 16 -0.07 -1.72 27.90
N GLN A 17 -0.86 -2.76 27.66
CA GLN A 17 -1.07 -3.85 28.59
C GLN A 17 -0.51 -5.15 27.99
N THR A 18 0.32 -5.87 28.76
CA THR A 18 0.79 -7.20 28.38
C THR A 18 -0.38 -8.19 28.36
N ASP A 19 -0.29 -9.26 27.55
CA ASP A 19 -1.34 -10.28 27.41
C ASP A 19 -1.78 -10.92 28.73
N ASP A 20 -0.92 -10.90 29.75
CA ASP A 20 -1.20 -11.39 31.09
C ASP A 20 -1.78 -10.30 32.03
N GLY A 21 -1.95 -9.09 31.56
CA GLY A 21 -2.54 -7.97 32.30
C GLY A 21 -1.67 -7.42 33.44
N GLN A 22 -0.43 -7.85 33.57
CA GLN A 22 0.41 -7.53 34.72
C GLN A 22 1.18 -6.21 34.57
N THR A 23 1.41 -5.74 33.34
CA THR A 23 2.19 -4.51 33.11
C THR A 23 1.36 -3.51 32.32
N ASN A 24 1.06 -2.36 32.94
CA ASN A 24 0.46 -1.20 32.31
C ASN A 24 1.54 -0.12 32.15
N ILE A 25 1.84 0.27 30.93
CA ILE A 25 2.83 1.31 30.62
C ILE A 25 2.13 2.43 29.86
N GLU A 26 2.19 3.65 30.40
CA GLU A 26 1.78 4.84 29.67
C GLU A 26 2.79 5.11 28.57
N VAL A 27 2.31 5.11 27.35
CA VAL A 27 3.12 5.27 26.14
C VAL A 27 2.75 6.56 25.47
N LYS A 28 3.72 7.42 25.22
CA LYS A 28 3.51 8.65 24.44
C LYS A 28 3.61 8.33 22.97
N ILE A 29 2.59 8.70 22.19
CA ILE A 29 2.61 8.63 20.74
C ILE A 29 2.76 10.06 20.20
N GLU A 30 3.79 10.27 19.40
CA GLU A 30 4.05 11.53 18.71
C GLU A 30 4.81 11.20 17.41
N ASP A 31 4.47 11.88 16.31
CA ASP A 31 5.07 11.64 14.98
C ASP A 31 4.95 10.16 14.52
N ASP A 32 3.78 9.54 14.73
CA ASP A 32 3.49 8.12 14.38
C ASP A 32 4.41 7.09 15.03
N THR A 33 5.12 7.45 16.12
CA THR A 33 5.98 6.55 16.86
C THR A 33 5.70 6.61 18.37
N VAL A 34 6.16 5.58 19.06
CA VAL A 34 6.05 5.43 20.50
C VAL A 34 7.33 5.92 21.18
N TRP A 35 7.21 6.71 22.22
CA TRP A 35 8.33 7.24 23.00
C TRP A 35 8.32 6.73 24.44
N LEU A 36 9.40 6.09 24.88
CA LEU A 36 9.59 5.62 26.24
C LEU A 36 10.84 6.18 26.87
N THR A 37 10.79 6.42 28.20
CA THR A 37 11.96 6.72 29.02
C THR A 37 12.75 5.45 29.31
N GLN A 38 14.01 5.60 29.75
CA GLN A 38 14.82 4.49 30.25
C GLN A 38 14.14 3.70 31.39
N GLN A 39 13.42 4.42 32.25
CA GLN A 39 12.68 3.80 33.36
C GLN A 39 11.52 2.95 32.85
N GLN A 40 10.71 3.48 31.93
CA GLN A 40 9.60 2.74 31.32
C GLN A 40 10.09 1.53 30.52
N MET A 41 11.24 1.63 29.82
CA MET A 41 11.84 0.49 29.12
C MET A 41 12.36 -0.57 30.10
N SER A 42 12.89 -0.15 31.26
CA SER A 42 13.31 -1.11 32.30
C SER A 42 12.13 -1.88 32.91
N GLU A 43 10.99 -1.21 33.05
CA GLU A 43 9.74 -1.83 33.52
C GLU A 43 9.15 -2.74 32.42
N LEU A 44 9.10 -2.26 31.16
CA LEU A 44 8.62 -3.03 30.00
C LEU A 44 9.35 -4.37 29.85
N PHE A 45 10.68 -4.36 29.97
CA PHE A 45 11.49 -5.55 29.75
C PHE A 45 11.86 -6.30 31.04
N GLU A 46 11.31 -5.90 32.18
CA GLU A 46 11.62 -6.49 33.51
C GLU A 46 13.13 -6.62 33.74
N THR A 47 13.85 -5.49 33.62
CA THR A 47 15.30 -5.42 33.79
C THR A 47 15.69 -4.18 34.59
N SER A 48 16.97 -4.06 34.97
CA SER A 48 17.44 -2.85 35.65
C SER A 48 17.59 -1.69 34.68
N ARG A 49 17.35 -0.45 35.14
CA ARG A 49 17.62 0.76 34.36
C ARG A 49 19.08 0.84 33.91
N THR A 50 20.02 0.39 34.76
CA THR A 50 21.45 0.35 34.41
C THR A 50 21.70 -0.51 33.16
N ASN A 51 21.09 -1.69 33.11
CA ASN A 51 21.19 -2.59 31.96
C ASN A 51 20.62 -1.95 30.69
N VAL A 52 19.49 -1.22 30.78
CA VAL A 52 18.92 -0.46 29.65
C VAL A 52 19.91 0.60 29.16
N VAL A 53 20.51 1.38 30.08
CA VAL A 53 21.48 2.44 29.72
C VAL A 53 22.71 1.86 29.04
N GLU A 54 23.24 0.73 29.53
CA GLU A 54 24.38 0.05 28.91
C GLU A 54 24.07 -0.44 27.50
N HIS A 55 22.91 -1.04 27.30
CA HIS A 55 22.51 -1.48 25.96
C HIS A 55 22.27 -0.31 24.99
N ILE A 56 21.64 0.79 25.44
CA ILE A 56 21.49 2.00 24.61
C ILE A 56 22.87 2.52 24.17
N LYS A 57 23.81 2.59 25.09
CA LYS A 57 25.17 3.04 24.78
C LYS A 57 25.82 2.15 23.71
N HIS A 58 25.74 0.83 23.88
CA HIS A 58 26.31 -0.11 22.90
C HIS A 58 25.62 -0.03 21.54
N ILE A 59 24.27 0.19 21.48
CA ILE A 59 23.54 0.37 20.22
C ILE A 59 24.09 1.55 19.42
N TYR A 60 24.37 2.68 20.11
CA TYR A 60 24.95 3.85 19.48
C TYR A 60 26.43 3.65 19.13
N GLU A 61 27.23 3.03 19.98
CA GLU A 61 28.64 2.73 19.74
C GLU A 61 28.84 1.77 18.58
N ASP A 62 27.95 0.77 18.43
CA ASP A 62 27.96 -0.20 17.32
C ASP A 62 27.48 0.44 16.01
N GLY A 63 26.92 1.66 16.02
CA GLY A 63 26.35 2.34 14.86
C GLY A 63 25.06 1.70 14.36
N GLU A 64 24.37 0.91 15.19
CA GLU A 64 23.07 0.29 14.83
C GLU A 64 21.98 1.34 14.68
N LEU A 65 21.97 2.35 15.56
CA LEU A 65 21.05 3.49 15.53
C LEU A 65 21.80 4.80 15.75
N ASP A 66 21.21 5.90 15.26
CA ASP A 66 21.70 7.25 15.50
C ASP A 66 20.94 7.93 16.65
N GLU A 67 21.67 8.62 17.55
CA GLU A 67 21.08 9.26 18.73
C GLU A 67 20.14 10.41 18.34
N ILE A 68 20.48 11.19 17.30
CA ILE A 68 19.71 12.37 16.90
C ILE A 68 18.31 11.96 16.41
N SER A 69 18.20 10.82 15.71
CA SER A 69 16.95 10.30 15.16
C SER A 69 16.13 9.49 16.15
N THR A 70 16.74 8.94 17.21
CA THR A 70 16.09 7.97 18.11
C THR A 70 15.93 8.44 19.54
N CYS A 71 16.54 9.58 19.94
CA CYS A 71 16.41 10.17 21.26
C CYS A 71 15.92 11.61 21.20
N ARG A 72 14.89 11.93 22.00
CA ARG A 72 14.35 13.29 22.14
C ARG A 72 14.11 13.62 23.59
N ASN A 73 14.44 14.85 23.98
CA ASN A 73 14.17 15.33 25.32
C ASN A 73 12.77 15.95 25.41
N PHE A 74 11.94 15.41 26.30
CA PHE A 74 10.63 15.97 26.59
C PHE A 74 10.63 16.67 27.96
N ARG A 75 9.91 17.79 28.01
CA ARG A 75 9.73 18.56 29.22
C ARG A 75 8.71 17.86 30.13
N GLN A 76 9.09 17.51 31.33
CA GLN A 76 8.20 16.98 32.35
C GLN A 76 8.13 17.93 33.54
N VAL A 77 6.92 18.33 33.94
CA VAL A 77 6.67 19.12 35.14
C VAL A 77 6.24 18.17 36.26
N ARG A 78 7.00 18.13 37.34
CA ARG A 78 6.63 17.36 38.55
C ARG A 78 6.51 18.27 39.75
N LYS A 79 5.52 18.00 40.60
CA LYS A 79 5.34 18.69 41.85
C LYS A 79 6.18 18.00 42.94
N GLU A 80 7.28 18.62 43.36
CA GLU A 80 8.13 18.14 44.45
C GLU A 80 7.83 19.01 45.71
N GLY A 81 6.99 18.46 46.61
CA GLY A 81 6.45 19.24 47.75
C GLY A 81 5.57 20.39 47.29
N ASN A 82 5.94 21.67 47.63
CA ASN A 82 5.21 22.86 47.21
C ASN A 82 5.78 23.56 45.98
N ARG A 83 6.72 22.95 45.26
CA ARG A 83 7.37 23.57 44.10
C ARG A 83 7.13 22.71 42.85
N GLU A 84 6.84 23.36 41.72
CA GLU A 84 6.85 22.75 40.40
C GLU A 84 8.28 22.74 39.89
N VAL A 85 8.80 21.54 39.60
CA VAL A 85 10.12 21.33 39.02
C VAL A 85 9.98 20.82 37.62
N THR A 86 10.55 21.57 36.67
CA THR A 86 10.60 21.19 35.27
C THR A 86 11.92 20.48 34.99
N ARG A 87 11.84 19.29 34.41
CA ARG A 87 13.01 18.51 33.96
C ARG A 87 12.90 18.12 32.50
N GLN A 88 14.02 18.12 31.80
CA GLN A 88 14.14 17.52 30.47
C GLN A 88 14.48 16.04 30.65
N ILE A 89 13.63 15.16 30.15
CA ILE A 89 13.79 13.71 30.29
C ILE A 89 13.97 13.11 28.91
N PRO A 90 15.07 12.36 28.66
CA PRO A 90 15.28 11.68 27.39
C PRO A 90 14.26 10.56 27.23
N HIS A 91 13.61 10.55 26.07
CA HIS A 91 12.74 9.49 25.59
C HIS A 91 13.32 8.93 24.32
N TYR A 92 13.06 7.68 24.09
CA TYR A 92 13.58 6.89 22.98
C TYR A 92 12.43 6.35 22.16
N ASN A 93 12.58 6.40 20.86
CA ASN A 93 11.55 6.00 19.90
C ASN A 93 11.39 4.47 19.79
N LEU A 94 10.45 4.03 18.94
CA LEU A 94 10.15 2.61 18.72
C LEU A 94 11.36 1.82 18.22
N ASP A 95 12.24 2.41 17.41
CA ASP A 95 13.43 1.73 16.89
C ASP A 95 14.37 1.32 18.03
N MET A 96 14.62 2.23 18.98
CA MET A 96 15.41 1.92 20.18
C MET A 96 14.73 0.86 21.05
N ILE A 97 13.41 0.92 21.22
CA ILE A 97 12.65 -0.06 22.00
C ILE A 97 12.80 -1.46 21.37
N ILE A 98 12.71 -1.56 20.06
CA ILE A 98 12.86 -2.82 19.31
C ILE A 98 14.29 -3.36 19.49
N SER A 99 15.32 -2.53 19.25
CA SER A 99 16.72 -2.94 19.38
C SER A 99 17.05 -3.43 20.79
N LEU A 100 16.54 -2.76 21.83
CA LEU A 100 16.65 -3.22 23.22
C LEU A 100 15.97 -4.57 23.44
N GLY A 101 14.78 -4.77 22.91
CA GLY A 101 14.03 -6.02 23.00
C GLY A 101 14.77 -7.23 22.43
N TYR A 102 15.62 -7.01 21.43
CA TYR A 102 16.49 -8.05 20.87
C TYR A 102 17.76 -8.30 21.70
N ARG A 103 18.26 -7.32 22.45
CA ARG A 103 19.51 -7.42 23.22
C ARG A 103 19.30 -7.85 24.68
N ILE A 104 18.20 -7.44 25.32
CA ILE A 104 17.91 -7.73 26.73
C ILE A 104 17.59 -9.22 26.91
N LYS A 105 18.14 -9.81 28.01
CA LYS A 105 17.89 -11.18 28.39
C LYS A 105 16.87 -11.24 29.57
N SER A 106 15.58 -11.22 29.19
CA SER A 106 14.48 -11.43 30.17
C SER A 106 13.38 -12.31 29.54
N VAL A 107 12.45 -12.78 30.35
CA VAL A 107 11.30 -13.57 29.89
C VAL A 107 10.42 -12.71 28.98
N ILE A 108 10.17 -11.47 29.38
CA ILE A 108 9.36 -10.52 28.57
C ILE A 108 10.03 -10.19 27.23
N ALA A 109 11.34 -9.90 27.22
CA ALA A 109 12.08 -9.68 25.99
C ALA A 109 12.06 -10.94 25.08
N THR A 110 12.04 -12.14 25.64
CA THR A 110 11.89 -13.38 24.88
C THR A 110 10.50 -13.48 24.25
N ARG A 111 9.42 -13.18 24.98
CA ARG A 111 8.05 -13.14 24.46
C ARG A 111 7.91 -12.09 23.38
N PHE A 112 8.49 -10.89 23.57
CA PHE A 112 8.54 -9.84 22.55
C PHE A 112 9.18 -10.34 21.25
N ARG A 113 10.36 -10.99 21.32
CA ARG A 113 11.02 -11.54 20.14
C ARG A 113 10.18 -12.62 19.45
N GLN A 114 9.50 -13.48 20.21
CA GLN A 114 8.60 -14.50 19.64
C GLN A 114 7.44 -13.85 18.90
N TRP A 115 6.79 -12.85 19.51
CA TRP A 115 5.72 -12.08 18.87
C TRP A 115 6.21 -11.37 17.62
N ALA A 116 7.32 -10.64 17.68
CA ALA A 116 7.90 -9.94 16.53
C ALA A 116 8.25 -10.91 15.39
N THR A 117 8.85 -12.06 15.72
CA THR A 117 9.17 -13.12 14.74
C THR A 117 7.91 -13.65 14.08
N GLN A 118 6.82 -13.83 14.83
CA GLN A 118 5.54 -14.27 14.28
C GLN A 118 4.97 -13.24 13.27
N ARG A 119 4.99 -11.95 13.63
CA ARG A 119 4.53 -10.86 12.73
C ARG A 119 5.37 -10.79 11.45
N LEU A 120 6.69 -10.82 11.59
CA LEU A 120 7.60 -10.83 10.44
C LEU A 120 7.39 -12.05 9.55
N LYS A 121 7.26 -13.24 10.15
CA LYS A 121 6.99 -14.48 9.40
C LYS A 121 5.67 -14.40 8.66
N GLU A 122 4.61 -13.88 9.28
CA GLU A 122 3.32 -13.67 8.63
C GLU A 122 3.44 -12.73 7.44
N TYR A 123 4.11 -11.58 7.63
CA TYR A 123 4.36 -10.62 6.56
C TYR A 123 5.17 -11.22 5.40
N MET A 124 6.24 -11.97 5.70
CA MET A 124 7.09 -12.59 4.68
C MET A 124 6.35 -13.64 3.84
N ILE A 125 5.43 -14.38 4.46
CA ILE A 125 4.66 -15.44 3.78
C ILE A 125 3.47 -14.88 3.03
N LYS A 126 2.68 -13.99 3.68
CA LYS A 126 1.40 -13.48 3.15
C LYS A 126 1.54 -12.15 2.40
N GLY A 127 2.59 -11.36 2.70
CA GLY A 127 2.76 -9.98 2.23
C GLY A 127 2.00 -8.93 3.04
N PHE A 128 1.33 -9.33 4.11
CA PHE A 128 0.63 -8.43 5.05
C PHE A 128 0.56 -9.04 6.45
N THR A 129 0.33 -8.18 7.45
CA THR A 129 -0.09 -8.52 8.81
C THR A 129 -1.12 -7.48 9.26
N ILE A 130 -2.21 -7.91 9.92
CA ILE A 130 -3.33 -7.06 10.28
C ILE A 130 -3.69 -7.31 11.75
N ASP A 131 -4.01 -6.24 12.46
CA ASP A 131 -4.60 -6.26 13.80
C ASP A 131 -6.09 -5.93 13.67
N ASP A 132 -6.91 -6.96 13.50
CA ASP A 132 -8.37 -6.85 13.31
C ASP A 132 -9.06 -6.17 14.48
N GLU A 133 -8.66 -6.49 15.71
CA GLU A 133 -9.26 -5.95 16.93
C GLU A 133 -9.02 -4.43 17.02
N ARG A 134 -7.80 -4.00 16.73
CA ARG A 134 -7.45 -2.58 16.71
C ARG A 134 -8.19 -1.82 15.61
N LEU A 135 -8.34 -2.39 14.42
CA LEU A 135 -9.04 -1.75 13.30
C LEU A 135 -10.56 -1.66 13.51
N LYS A 136 -11.17 -2.64 14.20
CA LYS A 136 -12.60 -2.64 14.56
C LYS A 136 -12.90 -1.76 15.76
N GLY A 137 -11.94 -1.56 16.66
CA GLY A 137 -12.09 -0.78 17.87
C GLY A 137 -11.82 0.72 17.70
N ASN A 138 -12.03 1.48 18.76
CA ASN A 138 -11.80 2.93 18.77
C ASN A 138 -10.33 3.34 18.70
N GLY A 139 -9.39 2.39 18.80
CA GLY A 139 -7.93 2.63 18.76
C GLY A 139 -7.31 2.67 17.35
N GLY A 140 -8.08 2.35 16.30
CA GLY A 140 -7.57 2.23 14.92
C GLY A 140 -7.56 3.55 14.12
N GLY A 141 -8.03 4.66 14.68
CA GLY A 141 -8.08 5.94 13.97
C GLY A 141 -8.76 5.84 12.60
N ASN A 142 -8.16 6.45 11.57
CA ASN A 142 -8.63 6.36 10.18
C ASN A 142 -7.92 5.25 9.36
N TYR A 143 -7.05 4.42 9.97
CA TYR A 143 -6.26 3.41 9.27
C TYR A 143 -7.12 2.34 8.58
N TRP A 144 -8.34 2.07 9.08
CA TRP A 144 -9.27 1.17 8.40
C TRP A 144 -9.67 1.68 7.01
N LYS A 145 -9.73 3.01 6.80
CA LYS A 145 -10.01 3.60 5.48
C LYS A 145 -8.83 3.42 4.55
N GLU A 146 -7.61 3.66 5.05
CA GLU A 146 -6.37 3.41 4.30
C GLU A 146 -6.25 1.95 3.87
N LEU A 147 -6.50 1.02 4.79
CA LEU A 147 -6.51 -0.41 4.49
C LEU A 147 -7.55 -0.75 3.41
N LEU A 148 -8.76 -0.21 3.52
CA LEU A 148 -9.83 -0.43 2.56
C LEU A 148 -9.46 0.10 1.17
N ASP A 149 -8.88 1.29 1.09
CA ASP A 149 -8.43 1.87 -0.18
C ASP A 149 -7.28 1.04 -0.80
N ARG A 150 -6.38 0.52 0.01
CA ARG A 150 -5.29 -0.37 -0.40
C ARG A 150 -5.81 -1.70 -0.95
N ILE A 151 -6.78 -2.32 -0.27
CA ILE A 151 -7.44 -3.56 -0.72
C ILE A 151 -8.14 -3.31 -2.07
N ARG A 152 -8.86 -2.22 -2.21
CA ARG A 152 -9.54 -1.84 -3.46
C ARG A 152 -8.55 -1.60 -4.60
N ASP A 153 -7.42 -0.96 -4.31
CA ASP A 153 -6.36 -0.73 -5.29
C ASP A 153 -5.73 -2.04 -5.77
N ILE A 154 -5.42 -2.95 -4.86
CA ILE A 154 -4.93 -4.29 -5.21
C ILE A 154 -5.95 -5.03 -6.08
N ARG A 155 -7.22 -5.02 -5.67
CA ARG A 155 -8.32 -5.71 -6.37
C ARG A 155 -8.55 -5.20 -7.78
N SER A 156 -8.39 -3.91 -8.01
CA SER A 156 -8.52 -3.27 -9.31
C SER A 156 -7.25 -3.33 -10.18
N SER A 157 -6.14 -3.88 -9.67
CA SER A 157 -4.94 -4.07 -10.47
C SER A 157 -5.22 -5.05 -11.62
N GLU A 158 -4.65 -4.80 -12.81
CA GLU A 158 -4.96 -5.57 -14.02
C GLU A 158 -4.83 -7.08 -13.83
N LYS A 159 -3.77 -7.52 -13.14
CA LYS A 159 -3.53 -8.95 -12.89
C LYS A 159 -4.55 -9.58 -11.94
N VAL A 160 -4.94 -8.88 -10.87
CA VAL A 160 -5.94 -9.39 -9.92
C VAL A 160 -7.34 -9.31 -10.52
N LEU A 161 -7.66 -8.22 -11.20
CA LEU A 161 -8.91 -8.06 -11.95
C LEU A 161 -9.10 -9.19 -12.96
N TYR A 162 -8.05 -9.52 -13.74
CA TYR A 162 -8.09 -10.62 -14.69
C TYR A 162 -8.39 -11.96 -14.01
N ARG A 163 -7.74 -12.24 -12.87
CA ARG A 163 -8.02 -13.47 -12.09
C ARG A 163 -9.46 -13.53 -11.60
N GLN A 164 -9.97 -12.46 -11.01
CA GLN A 164 -11.35 -12.39 -10.54
C GLN A 164 -12.37 -12.61 -11.67
N VAL A 165 -12.10 -12.04 -12.86
CA VAL A 165 -12.94 -12.28 -14.05
C VAL A 165 -12.89 -13.76 -14.45
N LEU A 166 -11.73 -14.40 -14.41
CA LEU A 166 -11.61 -15.84 -14.70
C LEU A 166 -12.32 -16.70 -13.66
N ASP A 167 -12.21 -16.35 -12.38
CA ASP A 167 -12.89 -17.07 -11.30
C ASP A 167 -14.43 -16.99 -11.49
N LEU A 168 -14.96 -15.81 -11.82
CA LEU A 168 -16.37 -15.66 -12.17
C LEU A 168 -16.75 -16.46 -13.42
N TYR A 169 -15.91 -16.41 -14.46
CA TYR A 169 -16.14 -17.19 -15.67
C TYR A 169 -16.21 -18.69 -15.36
N ALA A 170 -15.35 -19.19 -14.49
CA ALA A 170 -15.36 -20.60 -14.08
C ALA A 170 -16.65 -21.03 -13.36
N THR A 171 -17.43 -20.09 -12.82
CA THR A 171 -18.74 -20.36 -12.20
C THR A 171 -19.91 -20.30 -13.19
N SER A 172 -19.69 -19.84 -14.42
CA SER A 172 -20.75 -19.71 -15.41
C SER A 172 -21.15 -21.09 -15.99
N VAL A 173 -22.43 -21.21 -16.35
CA VAL A 173 -23.01 -22.45 -16.94
C VAL A 173 -22.37 -22.77 -18.29
N ASP A 174 -21.97 -21.74 -19.05
CA ASP A 174 -21.36 -21.82 -20.35
C ASP A 174 -19.83 -21.78 -20.33
N TYR A 175 -19.22 -22.12 -19.17
CA TYR A 175 -17.77 -22.15 -19.01
C TYR A 175 -17.09 -23.13 -19.97
N ASN A 176 -16.12 -22.62 -20.73
CA ASN A 176 -15.25 -23.41 -21.58
C ASN A 176 -13.78 -22.96 -21.42
N PRO A 177 -12.93 -23.75 -20.75
CA PRO A 177 -11.57 -23.37 -20.45
C PRO A 177 -10.66 -23.21 -21.70
N HIS A 178 -11.09 -23.72 -22.86
CA HIS A 178 -10.34 -23.67 -24.12
C HIS A 178 -10.81 -22.58 -25.08
N SER A 179 -11.81 -21.76 -24.71
CA SER A 179 -12.35 -20.72 -25.58
C SER A 179 -11.63 -19.38 -25.39
N GLU A 180 -11.56 -18.59 -26.47
CA GLU A 180 -11.09 -17.19 -26.43
C GLU A 180 -12.12 -16.24 -25.75
N GLU A 181 -13.26 -16.77 -25.36
CA GLU A 181 -14.36 -16.00 -24.76
C GLU A 181 -13.98 -15.40 -23.41
N SER A 182 -13.14 -16.08 -22.62
CA SER A 182 -12.62 -15.54 -21.35
C SER A 182 -11.81 -14.24 -21.54
N VAL A 183 -10.98 -14.20 -22.58
CA VAL A 183 -10.21 -12.98 -22.94
C VAL A 183 -11.13 -11.87 -23.40
N ARG A 184 -12.15 -12.21 -24.21
CA ARG A 184 -13.15 -11.27 -24.68
C ARG A 184 -13.98 -10.69 -23.52
N PHE A 185 -14.40 -11.54 -22.60
CA PHE A 185 -15.16 -11.12 -21.43
C PHE A 185 -14.34 -10.17 -20.54
N PHE A 186 -13.09 -10.50 -20.26
CA PHE A 186 -12.21 -9.62 -19.51
C PHE A 186 -12.14 -8.21 -20.13
N LYS A 187 -11.93 -8.13 -21.46
CA LYS A 187 -11.89 -6.85 -22.17
C LYS A 187 -13.20 -6.07 -22.06
N ILE A 188 -14.34 -6.76 -22.12
CA ILE A 188 -15.66 -6.12 -21.99
C ILE A 188 -15.82 -5.54 -20.58
N VAL A 189 -15.56 -6.34 -19.55
CA VAL A 189 -15.67 -5.91 -18.14
C VAL A 189 -14.72 -4.75 -17.85
N GLN A 190 -13.46 -4.87 -18.22
CA GLN A 190 -12.45 -3.83 -18.03
C GLN A 190 -12.85 -2.51 -18.73
N ASN A 191 -13.25 -2.56 -19.99
CA ASN A 191 -13.61 -1.36 -20.73
C ASN A 191 -14.88 -0.70 -20.21
N LYS A 192 -15.89 -1.48 -19.79
CA LYS A 192 -17.11 -0.94 -19.18
C LYS A 192 -16.83 -0.24 -17.86
N LEU A 193 -16.00 -0.82 -17.01
CA LEU A 193 -15.59 -0.23 -15.72
C LEU A 193 -14.78 1.07 -15.94
N HIS A 194 -13.80 1.07 -16.85
CA HIS A 194 -13.06 2.28 -17.19
C HIS A 194 -13.99 3.36 -17.72
N TYR A 195 -14.84 3.03 -18.69
CA TYR A 195 -15.76 4.00 -19.28
C TYR A 195 -16.73 4.59 -18.25
N ALA A 196 -17.24 3.77 -17.34
CA ALA A 196 -18.10 4.22 -16.26
C ALA A 196 -17.36 5.12 -15.25
N ALA A 197 -16.07 4.92 -15.05
CA ALA A 197 -15.27 5.71 -14.13
C ALA A 197 -14.95 7.12 -14.68
N HIS A 198 -14.50 7.23 -15.94
CA HIS A 198 -13.95 8.47 -16.49
C HIS A 198 -14.37 8.76 -17.95
N GLY A 199 -15.26 7.99 -18.53
CA GLY A 199 -15.83 8.26 -19.86
C GLY A 199 -14.99 7.79 -21.06
N HIS A 200 -13.92 7.01 -20.81
CA HIS A 200 -13.04 6.47 -21.84
C HIS A 200 -12.75 4.99 -21.60
N THR A 201 -12.50 4.23 -22.65
CA THR A 201 -11.95 2.88 -22.52
C THR A 201 -10.49 2.92 -22.10
N ALA A 202 -9.95 1.79 -21.62
CA ALA A 202 -8.53 1.70 -21.24
C ALA A 202 -7.58 2.14 -22.38
N ALA A 203 -7.87 1.73 -23.62
CA ALA A 203 -7.07 2.11 -24.77
C ALA A 203 -7.17 3.63 -25.10
N GLU A 204 -8.36 4.21 -24.97
CA GLU A 204 -8.58 5.64 -25.21
C GLU A 204 -7.83 6.50 -24.18
N VAL A 205 -7.78 6.10 -22.91
CA VAL A 205 -7.00 6.80 -21.87
C VAL A 205 -5.53 6.85 -22.24
N ILE A 206 -4.93 5.68 -22.55
CA ILE A 206 -3.52 5.62 -22.94
C ILE A 206 -3.27 6.51 -24.17
N TYR A 207 -4.12 6.39 -25.19
CA TYR A 207 -3.96 7.13 -26.44
C TYR A 207 -4.04 8.65 -26.27
N GLN A 208 -4.95 9.13 -25.41
CA GLN A 208 -5.17 10.56 -25.18
C GLN A 208 -4.17 11.19 -24.22
N ARG A 209 -3.70 10.42 -23.21
CA ARG A 209 -2.91 10.97 -22.12
C ARG A 209 -1.40 10.75 -22.27
N ALA A 210 -0.97 9.75 -23.05
CA ALA A 210 0.44 9.54 -23.34
C ALA A 210 0.98 10.70 -24.19
N ASP A 211 1.86 11.52 -23.62
CA ASP A 211 2.40 12.73 -24.20
C ASP A 211 3.79 13.03 -23.63
N ALA A 212 4.81 12.99 -24.49
CA ALA A 212 6.21 13.18 -24.11
C ALA A 212 6.52 14.56 -23.51
N GLU A 213 5.69 15.57 -23.79
CA GLU A 213 5.88 16.95 -23.30
C GLU A 213 5.35 17.13 -21.86
N LYS A 214 4.52 16.19 -21.38
CA LYS A 214 4.00 16.21 -20.01
C LYS A 214 5.00 15.62 -19.01
N PRO A 215 4.94 16.07 -17.74
CA PRO A 215 5.68 15.41 -16.66
C PRO A 215 5.40 13.90 -16.66
N PHE A 216 6.47 13.11 -16.61
CA PHE A 216 6.41 11.64 -16.66
C PHE A 216 5.59 11.09 -17.83
N MET A 217 5.60 11.79 -18.97
CA MET A 217 4.81 11.54 -20.17
C MET A 217 3.29 11.35 -19.92
N GLY A 218 2.74 12.02 -18.91
CA GLY A 218 1.33 11.98 -18.50
C GLY A 218 0.97 10.83 -17.57
N LEU A 219 1.93 10.02 -17.11
CA LEU A 219 1.69 9.02 -16.07
C LEU A 219 1.63 9.68 -14.70
N THR A 220 0.65 9.25 -13.90
CA THR A 220 0.44 9.67 -12.51
C THR A 220 1.00 8.64 -11.52
N SER A 221 1.20 7.38 -11.98
CA SER A 221 1.74 6.29 -11.18
C SER A 221 2.66 5.41 -12.03
N PHE A 222 3.81 5.02 -11.49
CA PHE A 222 4.78 4.13 -12.12
C PHE A 222 5.75 3.57 -11.08
N SER A 223 6.53 2.53 -11.46
CA SER A 223 7.51 1.93 -10.56
C SER A 223 8.90 2.55 -10.76
N GLY A 224 9.56 3.00 -9.67
CA GLY A 224 10.88 3.60 -9.71
C GLY A 224 10.85 5.13 -9.82
N GLU A 225 11.98 5.76 -10.13
CA GLU A 225 12.11 7.22 -10.21
C GLU A 225 11.60 7.80 -11.54
N LEU A 226 11.62 7.02 -12.61
CA LEU A 226 11.14 7.40 -13.94
C LEU A 226 10.27 6.30 -14.55
N PRO A 227 9.29 6.66 -15.41
CA PRO A 227 8.47 5.70 -16.13
C PRO A 227 9.30 4.70 -16.94
N ALA A 228 8.93 3.43 -16.87
CA ALA A 228 9.54 2.36 -17.66
C ALA A 228 8.61 1.87 -18.77
N LEU A 229 9.16 1.18 -19.77
CA LEU A 229 8.39 0.66 -20.89
C LEU A 229 7.21 -0.25 -20.48
N LYS A 230 7.32 -0.93 -19.33
CA LYS A 230 6.24 -1.76 -18.77
C LYS A 230 5.06 -0.94 -18.23
N ASP A 231 5.31 0.32 -17.84
CA ASP A 231 4.31 1.16 -17.18
C ASP A 231 3.40 1.88 -18.20
N ILE A 232 3.92 2.17 -19.40
CA ILE A 232 3.20 2.96 -20.42
C ILE A 232 1.98 2.28 -21.05
N GLY A 233 1.89 0.96 -20.93
CA GLY A 233 0.77 0.17 -21.46
C GLY A 233 -0.38 -0.05 -20.48
N ILE A 234 -0.29 0.48 -19.29
CA ILE A 234 -1.27 0.30 -18.22
C ILE A 234 -2.12 1.56 -18.09
N ALA A 235 -3.39 1.49 -18.50
CA ALA A 235 -4.30 2.64 -18.48
C ALA A 235 -4.46 3.27 -17.10
N LYS A 236 -4.47 2.46 -16.04
CA LYS A 236 -4.57 2.88 -14.66
C LYS A 236 -3.48 3.88 -14.26
N ASN A 237 -2.29 3.75 -14.85
CA ASN A 237 -1.15 4.62 -14.58
C ASN A 237 -1.33 6.07 -15.10
N TYR A 238 -2.31 6.32 -15.93
CA TYR A 238 -2.65 7.65 -16.47
C TYR A 238 -3.88 8.28 -15.79
N LEU A 239 -4.47 7.62 -14.80
CA LEU A 239 -5.68 8.10 -14.12
C LEU A 239 -5.32 9.10 -13.02
N GLU A 240 -6.13 10.14 -12.88
CA GLU A 240 -6.09 11.02 -11.73
C GLU A 240 -6.58 10.29 -10.46
N GLU A 241 -6.19 10.77 -9.29
CA GLU A 241 -6.51 10.14 -8.00
C GLU A 241 -8.02 9.89 -7.83
N ASN A 242 -8.85 10.86 -8.20
CA ASN A 242 -10.30 10.72 -8.09
C ASN A 242 -10.87 9.69 -9.08
N GLU A 243 -10.36 9.66 -10.32
CA GLU A 243 -10.75 8.66 -11.32
C GLU A 243 -10.38 7.26 -10.88
N LEU A 244 -9.17 7.12 -10.29
CA LEU A 244 -8.67 5.87 -9.75
C LEU A 244 -9.53 5.38 -8.59
N LYS A 245 -9.88 6.27 -7.64
CA LYS A 245 -10.79 5.95 -6.53
C LYS A 245 -12.16 5.51 -7.02
N VAL A 246 -12.71 6.18 -8.03
CA VAL A 246 -14.00 5.78 -8.63
C VAL A 246 -13.89 4.42 -9.27
N LEU A 247 -12.87 4.17 -10.09
CA LEU A 247 -12.64 2.88 -10.73
C LEU A 247 -12.50 1.75 -9.71
N ASN A 248 -11.68 1.95 -8.67
CA ASN A 248 -11.45 0.98 -7.60
C ASN A 248 -12.74 0.62 -6.86
N ASN A 249 -13.62 1.59 -6.61
CA ASN A 249 -14.92 1.35 -5.99
C ASN A 249 -15.88 0.60 -6.90
N LEU A 250 -15.94 0.95 -8.20
CA LEU A 250 -16.78 0.26 -9.17
C LEU A 250 -16.37 -1.21 -9.34
N VAL A 251 -15.05 -1.47 -9.44
CA VAL A 251 -14.50 -2.83 -9.49
C VAL A 251 -14.92 -3.63 -8.25
N SER A 252 -14.71 -3.08 -7.04
CA SER A 252 -15.07 -3.78 -5.81
C SER A 252 -16.57 -4.06 -5.73
N GLY A 253 -17.42 -3.05 -5.98
CA GLY A 253 -18.87 -3.21 -5.89
C GLY A 253 -19.43 -4.22 -6.89
N TYR A 254 -18.90 -4.27 -8.11
CA TYR A 254 -19.30 -5.26 -9.10
C TYR A 254 -18.95 -6.68 -8.68
N PHE A 255 -17.69 -6.91 -8.26
CA PHE A 255 -17.26 -8.26 -7.89
C PHE A 255 -17.91 -8.75 -6.60
N ASP A 256 -18.17 -7.87 -5.63
CA ASP A 256 -18.89 -8.23 -4.41
C ASP A 256 -20.29 -8.75 -4.73
N LEU A 257 -21.02 -8.10 -5.65
CA LEU A 257 -22.34 -8.54 -6.09
C LEU A 257 -22.29 -9.80 -6.96
N ALA A 258 -21.28 -9.93 -7.81
CA ALA A 258 -21.13 -11.13 -8.63
C ALA A 258 -20.78 -12.36 -7.79
N GLU A 259 -19.96 -12.21 -6.75
CA GLU A 259 -19.59 -13.25 -5.80
C GLU A 259 -20.80 -13.76 -5.00
N ILE A 260 -21.74 -12.89 -4.65
CA ILE A 260 -22.99 -13.29 -3.98
C ILE A 260 -23.77 -14.32 -4.82
N ASN A 261 -23.87 -14.11 -6.15
CA ASN A 261 -24.55 -15.08 -7.01
C ASN A 261 -23.85 -16.44 -7.04
N ALA A 262 -22.51 -16.45 -6.99
CA ALA A 262 -21.73 -17.69 -6.93
C ALA A 262 -21.94 -18.41 -5.59
N ILE A 263 -21.95 -17.68 -4.47
CA ILE A 263 -22.22 -18.23 -3.12
C ILE A 263 -23.62 -18.80 -3.04
N GLU A 264 -24.61 -18.14 -3.64
CA GLU A 264 -26.02 -18.59 -3.66
C GLU A 264 -26.27 -19.68 -4.71
N HIS A 265 -25.25 -20.15 -5.43
CA HIS A 265 -25.33 -21.15 -6.49
C HIS A 265 -26.38 -20.81 -7.57
N LYS A 266 -26.58 -19.54 -7.87
CA LYS A 266 -27.47 -19.10 -8.95
C LYS A 266 -26.84 -19.46 -10.30
N PRO A 267 -27.57 -20.16 -11.20
CA PRO A 267 -27.06 -20.42 -12.54
C PRO A 267 -26.91 -19.09 -13.30
N MET A 268 -25.68 -18.74 -13.65
CA MET A 268 -25.37 -17.51 -14.38
C MET A 268 -24.64 -17.89 -15.67
N TYR A 269 -25.06 -17.27 -16.78
CA TYR A 269 -24.32 -17.29 -18.05
C TYR A 269 -23.38 -16.08 -18.10
N MET A 270 -22.39 -16.14 -18.98
CA MET A 270 -21.45 -15.02 -19.20
C MET A 270 -22.17 -13.71 -19.52
N ASP A 271 -23.18 -13.77 -20.36
CA ASP A 271 -24.00 -12.63 -20.72
C ASP A 271 -24.76 -12.03 -19.52
N ASP A 272 -25.14 -12.84 -18.56
CA ASP A 272 -25.85 -12.38 -17.35
C ASP A 272 -24.90 -11.59 -16.45
N TYR A 273 -23.64 -11.98 -16.34
CA TYR A 273 -22.62 -11.21 -15.63
C TYR A 273 -22.37 -9.84 -16.29
N VAL A 274 -22.38 -9.75 -17.65
CA VAL A 274 -22.29 -8.47 -18.37
C VAL A 274 -23.54 -7.59 -18.11
N LYS A 275 -24.73 -8.17 -18.16
CA LYS A 275 -25.99 -7.46 -17.87
C LYS A 275 -26.03 -6.98 -16.43
N GLN A 276 -25.56 -7.80 -15.47
CA GLN A 276 -25.44 -7.41 -14.07
C GLN A 276 -24.50 -6.22 -13.91
N LEU A 277 -23.32 -6.23 -14.58
CA LEU A 277 -22.41 -5.09 -14.58
C LEU A 277 -23.11 -3.82 -15.09
N ASP A 278 -23.82 -3.89 -16.21
CA ASP A 278 -24.56 -2.76 -16.75
C ASP A 278 -25.64 -2.25 -15.78
N SER A 279 -26.35 -3.16 -15.11
CA SER A 279 -27.34 -2.80 -14.09
C SER A 279 -26.69 -2.08 -12.89
N VAL A 280 -25.56 -2.58 -12.40
CA VAL A 280 -24.80 -1.96 -11.29
C VAL A 280 -24.33 -0.56 -11.68
N LEU A 281 -23.75 -0.42 -12.86
CA LEU A 281 -23.26 0.87 -13.36
C LEU A 281 -24.41 1.87 -13.57
N SER A 282 -25.54 1.42 -14.12
CA SER A 282 -26.74 2.24 -14.32
C SER A 282 -27.34 2.71 -13.00
N SER A 283 -27.40 1.84 -11.98
CA SER A 283 -27.92 2.22 -10.65
C SER A 283 -27.09 3.31 -9.99
N GLY A 284 -25.79 3.38 -10.32
CA GLY A 284 -24.88 4.44 -9.90
C GLY A 284 -24.89 5.69 -10.80
N ASN A 285 -25.86 5.85 -11.70
CA ASN A 285 -25.93 6.93 -12.69
C ASN A 285 -24.64 7.06 -13.55
N ARG A 286 -23.99 5.93 -13.87
CA ARG A 286 -22.81 5.91 -14.71
C ARG A 286 -23.17 5.73 -16.19
N LYS A 287 -22.36 6.33 -17.05
CA LYS A 287 -22.49 6.13 -18.50
C LYS A 287 -22.09 4.70 -18.88
N LEU A 288 -22.88 4.06 -19.70
CA LEU A 288 -22.58 2.72 -20.22
C LEU A 288 -21.83 2.79 -21.54
N LEU A 289 -20.84 1.92 -21.68
CA LEU A 289 -20.16 1.71 -22.95
C LEU A 289 -21.04 0.85 -23.87
N THR A 290 -21.45 1.39 -25.02
CA THR A 290 -22.29 0.72 -26.01
C THR A 290 -21.51 0.11 -27.16
N GLY A 291 -20.20 -0.04 -27.07
CA GLY A 291 -19.35 -0.60 -28.12
C GLY A 291 -17.94 -0.91 -27.65
N ALA A 292 -17.02 -1.09 -28.58
CA ALA A 292 -15.64 -1.44 -28.28
C ALA A 292 -14.73 -0.22 -27.97
N GLY A 293 -15.28 0.99 -28.02
CA GLY A 293 -14.50 2.24 -28.00
C GLY A 293 -13.98 2.64 -29.38
N SER A 294 -13.39 3.83 -29.48
CA SER A 294 -12.90 4.44 -30.74
C SER A 294 -11.42 4.10 -31.02
N VAL A 295 -10.66 3.63 -30.05
CA VAL A 295 -9.22 3.34 -30.12
C VAL A 295 -8.96 1.88 -29.81
N SER A 296 -8.25 1.18 -30.68
CA SER A 296 -7.79 -0.17 -30.41
C SER A 296 -6.59 -0.19 -29.47
N HIS A 297 -6.43 -1.28 -28.71
CA HIS A 297 -5.27 -1.47 -27.83
C HIS A 297 -3.93 -1.34 -28.60
N LYS A 298 -3.87 -1.83 -29.82
CA LYS A 298 -2.67 -1.73 -30.68
C LYS A 298 -2.31 -0.28 -30.97
N GLN A 299 -3.30 0.53 -31.40
CA GLN A 299 -3.09 1.97 -31.65
C GLN A 299 -2.64 2.71 -30.38
N ALA A 300 -3.25 2.41 -29.24
CA ALA A 300 -2.86 3.00 -27.96
C ALA A 300 -1.42 2.68 -27.59
N LEU A 301 -1.00 1.42 -27.70
CA LEU A 301 0.37 1.00 -27.43
C LEU A 301 1.39 1.58 -28.41
N GLU A 302 1.06 1.67 -29.69
CA GLU A 302 1.93 2.29 -30.70
C GLU A 302 2.16 3.77 -30.38
N LYS A 303 1.10 4.51 -30.03
CA LYS A 303 1.18 5.89 -29.60
C LYS A 303 2.04 6.02 -28.33
N ALA A 304 1.74 5.24 -27.28
CA ALA A 304 2.48 5.30 -26.03
C ALA A 304 3.98 4.99 -26.20
N LYS A 305 4.33 4.00 -27.04
CA LYS A 305 5.73 3.69 -27.36
C LYS A 305 6.42 4.81 -28.15
N SER A 306 5.69 5.47 -29.06
CA SER A 306 6.22 6.63 -29.78
C SER A 306 6.53 7.79 -28.84
N GLU A 307 5.57 8.12 -27.95
CA GLU A 307 5.76 9.18 -26.96
C GLU A 307 6.86 8.83 -25.94
N TYR A 308 6.97 7.56 -25.53
CA TYR A 308 8.02 7.11 -24.63
C TYR A 308 9.43 7.28 -25.21
N ARG A 309 9.61 7.02 -26.51
CA ARG A 309 10.90 7.26 -27.19
C ARG A 309 11.27 8.74 -27.18
N LYS A 310 10.32 9.62 -27.49
CA LYS A 310 10.52 11.07 -27.43
C LYS A 310 10.87 11.51 -25.98
N TYR A 311 10.13 10.99 -25.01
CA TYR A 311 10.36 11.28 -23.59
C TYR A 311 11.77 10.87 -23.15
N GLN A 312 12.25 9.69 -23.57
CA GLN A 312 13.62 9.25 -23.29
C GLN A 312 14.65 10.19 -23.93
N GLU A 313 14.41 10.69 -25.15
CA GLU A 313 15.32 11.65 -25.80
C GLU A 313 15.42 12.99 -25.03
N ILE A 314 14.33 13.40 -24.38
CA ILE A 314 14.28 14.65 -23.59
C ILE A 314 14.95 14.46 -22.22
N THR A 315 14.72 13.32 -21.57
CA THR A 315 15.11 13.08 -20.17
C THR A 315 16.50 12.48 -19.99
N LEU A 316 17.07 11.84 -21.01
CA LEU A 316 18.42 11.27 -20.96
C LEU A 316 19.48 12.36 -20.86
N THR A 317 20.39 12.21 -19.89
CA THR A 317 21.61 13.02 -19.80
C THR A 317 22.54 12.75 -20.98
N PRO A 318 23.46 13.67 -21.34
CA PRO A 318 24.44 13.44 -22.42
C PRO A 318 25.28 12.17 -22.23
N VAL A 319 25.59 11.80 -20.99
CA VAL A 319 26.36 10.59 -20.63
C VAL A 319 25.56 9.33 -20.91
N GLU A 320 24.28 9.30 -20.54
CA GLU A 320 23.39 8.17 -20.79
C GLU A 320 23.12 8.00 -22.29
N LYS A 321 23.00 9.11 -23.05
CA LYS A 321 22.89 9.06 -24.51
C LYS A 321 24.10 8.39 -25.14
N ALA A 322 25.31 8.82 -24.78
CA ALA A 322 26.55 8.23 -25.28
C ALA A 322 26.70 6.74 -24.93
N TYR A 323 26.28 6.36 -23.72
CA TYR A 323 26.28 4.96 -23.28
C TYR A 323 25.31 4.09 -24.08
N LEU A 324 24.09 4.57 -24.32
CA LEU A 324 23.09 3.84 -25.12
C LEU A 324 23.51 3.72 -26.59
N GLU A 325 24.18 4.71 -27.15
CA GLU A 325 24.74 4.65 -28.50
C GLU A 325 25.81 3.58 -28.61
N SER A 326 26.73 3.52 -27.63
CA SER A 326 27.77 2.48 -27.60
C SER A 326 27.21 1.05 -27.50
N ILE A 327 26.16 0.84 -26.69
CA ILE A 327 25.45 -0.46 -26.62
C ILE A 327 24.79 -0.82 -27.97
N LYS A 328 24.17 0.15 -28.65
CA LYS A 328 23.54 -0.09 -29.96
C LYS A 328 24.57 -0.48 -31.01
N GLU A 329 25.76 0.11 -30.99
CA GLU A 329 26.86 -0.23 -31.91
C GLU A 329 27.38 -1.65 -31.64
N VAL A 330 27.67 -1.99 -30.40
CA VAL A 330 28.09 -3.35 -29.99
C VAL A 330 27.03 -4.41 -30.36
N SER A 331 25.74 -4.10 -30.16
CA SER A 331 24.64 -4.99 -30.53
C SER A 331 24.51 -5.21 -32.04
N LYS A 332 24.85 -4.19 -32.87
CA LYS A 332 24.87 -4.31 -34.32
C LYS A 332 26.07 -5.15 -34.79
N GLU A 333 27.22 -5.02 -34.15
CA GLU A 333 28.40 -5.84 -34.46
C GLU A 333 28.20 -7.31 -34.10
N VAL A 334 27.58 -7.62 -32.94
CA VAL A 334 27.24 -8.98 -32.53
C VAL A 334 26.22 -9.64 -33.48
N LYS A 335 25.28 -8.89 -34.04
CA LYS A 335 24.31 -9.41 -35.02
C LYS A 335 24.88 -9.58 -36.45
N ARG A 336 26.03 -9.01 -36.73
CA ARG A 336 26.74 -9.15 -38.02
C ARG A 336 27.73 -10.30 -38.06
N ARG A 337 28.05 -10.87 -36.90
CA ARG A 337 28.81 -12.13 -36.76
C ARG A 337 27.85 -13.33 -36.64
#